data_caa8f60e36759d3a126894ad895a2303
#
_entry.id   caa8f60e36759d3a126894ad895a2303
#
_cell.length_a   1.000
_cell.length_b   1.000
_cell.length_c   1.000
_cell.angle_alpha   90.00
_cell.angle_beta   90.00
_cell.angle_gamma   90.00
#
_symmetry.space_group_name_H-M   'P 1'
#
loop_
_entity.id
_entity.type
_entity.pdbx_description
1 polymer ?
#
loop_
_entity_poly.entity_id
_entity_poly.type
_entity_poly.pdbx_seq_one_letter_code
_entity_poly.pdbx_strand_id
1 'polypeptide(L)'
;GTVTYLIKGRLHHRDSLGTDQWIEPGAVNWMIAGQGITHSERTDGEARKAPLTMFGLQTWLALPKDREDDSAGFIHLGREALPELEGEGKEVRLILGTAW
;
A
#
# COMPACT_ATOMS: atom_id res chain seq x y z
N GLY A 1 -8.25 4.41 7.23
CA GLY A 1 -7.57 3.78 6.11
C GLY A 1 -6.11 3.47 6.39
N THR A 2 -5.56 2.59 5.59
CA THR A 2 -4.17 2.16 5.72
C THR A 2 -3.49 2.31 4.36
N VAL A 3 -2.41 3.07 4.32
CA VAL A 3 -1.58 3.27 3.13
C VAL A 3 -0.29 2.50 3.33
N THR A 4 -0.01 1.56 2.44
CA THR A 4 1.22 0.76 2.45
C THR A 4 2.08 1.14 1.25
N TYR A 5 3.30 1.59 1.51
CA TYR A 5 4.32 1.87 0.51
C TYR A 5 5.50 0.95 0.72
N LEU A 6 5.85 0.15 -0.29
CA LEU A 6 6.91 -0.84 -0.17
C LEU A 6 8.20 -0.34 -0.81
N ILE A 7 9.31 -0.52 -0.11
CA ILE A 7 10.65 -0.13 -0.56
C ILE A 7 11.46 -1.35 -0.98
N LYS A 8 11.37 -2.45 -0.22
CA LYS A 8 12.03 -3.73 -0.53
C LYS A 8 11.09 -4.89 -0.23
N GLY A 9 11.24 -5.97 -0.98
CA GLY A 9 10.46 -7.19 -0.81
C GLY A 9 9.13 -7.18 -1.56
N ARG A 10 8.30 -8.16 -1.28
CA ARG A 10 6.96 -8.33 -1.87
C ARG A 10 5.98 -8.74 -0.80
N LEU A 11 4.76 -8.23 -0.90
CA LEU A 11 3.64 -8.66 -0.06
C LEU A 11 2.46 -9.07 -0.93
N HIS A 12 1.77 -10.11 -0.51
CA HIS A 12 0.55 -10.57 -1.14
C HIS A 12 -0.64 -10.19 -0.26
N HIS A 13 -1.45 -9.27 -0.75
CA HIS A 13 -2.68 -8.83 -0.10
C HIS A 13 -3.87 -9.59 -0.64
N ARG A 14 -4.67 -10.16 0.26
CA ARG A 14 -5.99 -10.72 -0.05
C ARG A 14 -7.00 -10.20 0.95
N ASP A 15 -8.22 -9.95 0.51
CA ASP A 15 -9.26 -9.40 1.38
C ASP A 15 -10.66 -9.91 1.08
N SER A 16 -11.59 -9.54 1.96
CA SER A 16 -13.00 -9.92 1.88
C SER A 16 -13.76 -9.25 0.74
N LEU A 17 -13.16 -8.28 0.04
CA LEU A 17 -13.72 -7.68 -1.17
C LEU A 17 -13.40 -8.50 -2.43
N GLY A 18 -12.59 -9.57 -2.30
CA GLY A 18 -12.11 -10.36 -3.42
C GLY A 18 -10.80 -9.85 -4.02
N THR A 19 -10.15 -8.88 -3.39
CA THR A 19 -8.86 -8.39 -3.84
C THR A 19 -7.79 -9.46 -3.67
N ASP A 20 -6.98 -9.65 -4.70
CA ASP A 20 -5.81 -10.52 -4.71
C ASP A 20 -4.71 -9.75 -5.42
N GLN A 21 -3.84 -9.10 -4.65
CA GLN A 21 -2.90 -8.13 -5.18
C GLN A 21 -1.53 -8.28 -4.55
N TRP A 22 -0.52 -8.45 -5.39
CA TRP A 22 0.86 -8.31 -4.98
C TRP A 22 1.25 -6.83 -4.94
N ILE A 23 2.03 -6.45 -3.92
CA ILE A 23 2.69 -5.15 -3.90
C ILE A 23 4.19 -5.34 -4.08
N GLU A 24 4.74 -4.62 -5.04
CA GLU A 24 6.16 -4.60 -5.41
C GLU A 24 6.83 -3.31 -4.89
N PRO A 25 8.17 -3.27 -4.84
CA PRO A 25 8.87 -2.05 -4.43
C PRO A 25 8.49 -0.83 -5.28
N GLY A 26 8.21 0.28 -4.60
CA GLY A 26 7.79 1.53 -5.21
C GLY A 26 6.29 1.65 -5.47
N ALA A 27 5.50 0.61 -5.20
CA ALA A 27 4.06 0.63 -5.34
C ALA A 27 3.35 1.01 -4.02
N VAL A 28 2.08 1.35 -4.12
CA VAL A 28 1.21 1.72 -3.00
C VAL A 28 -0.06 0.89 -3.01
N ASN A 29 -0.42 0.38 -1.85
CA ASN A 29 -1.76 -0.14 -1.57
C ASN A 29 -2.48 0.82 -0.62
N TRP A 30 -3.70 1.18 -0.94
CA TRP A 30 -4.57 1.92 -0.05
C TRP A 30 -5.82 1.09 0.26
N MET A 31 -5.95 0.72 1.54
CA MET A 31 -7.10 -0.01 2.04
C MET A 31 -7.95 0.89 2.92
N ILE A 32 -9.23 0.98 2.60
CA ILE A 32 -10.22 1.68 3.40
C ILE A 32 -11.08 0.61 4.08
N ALA A 33 -10.97 0.48 5.39
CA ALA A 33 -11.70 -0.53 6.13
C ALA A 33 -13.21 -0.21 6.21
N GLY A 34 -13.56 1.07 6.39
CA GLY A 34 -14.95 1.49 6.45
C GLY A 34 -15.74 0.68 7.47
N GLN A 35 -16.81 0.03 7.03
CA GLN A 35 -17.66 -0.84 7.84
C GLN A 35 -16.98 -2.15 8.25
N GLY A 36 -15.83 -2.44 7.72
CA GLY A 36 -15.01 -3.60 8.05
C GLY A 36 -14.46 -4.31 6.82
N ILE A 37 -13.24 -4.79 6.95
CA ILE A 37 -12.56 -5.57 5.93
C ILE A 37 -11.67 -6.61 6.61
N THR A 38 -11.84 -7.87 6.23
CA THR A 38 -10.94 -8.94 6.65
C THR A 38 -9.87 -9.10 5.58
N HIS A 39 -8.61 -9.14 5.99
CA HIS A 39 -7.51 -9.23 5.02
C HIS A 39 -6.32 -9.99 5.57
N SER A 40 -5.43 -10.36 4.67
CA SER A 40 -4.12 -10.90 4.99
C SER A 40 -3.04 -10.22 4.13
N GLU A 41 -1.88 -10.04 4.70
CA GLU A 41 -0.68 -9.60 4.01
C GLU A 41 0.41 -10.61 4.29
N ARG A 42 0.88 -11.30 3.26
CA ARG A 42 1.84 -12.39 3.40
C ARG A 42 3.00 -12.23 2.44
N THR A 43 4.15 -12.74 2.86
CA THR A 43 5.32 -12.83 1.99
C THR A 43 5.17 -14.00 1.02
N ASP A 44 5.98 -13.99 -0.04
CA ASP A 44 6.14 -15.10 -0.97
C ASP A 44 6.55 -16.38 -0.23
N GLY A 45 5.94 -17.52 -0.57
CA GLY A 45 6.28 -18.81 0.03
C GLY A 45 7.72 -19.22 -0.17
N GLU A 46 8.33 -18.90 -1.32
CA GLU A 46 9.75 -19.15 -1.57
C GLU A 46 10.64 -18.24 -0.73
N ALA A 47 10.25 -16.97 -0.55
CA ALA A 47 10.97 -16.04 0.31
C ALA A 47 11.01 -16.46 1.78
N ARG A 48 10.01 -17.24 2.25
CA ARG A 48 9.99 -17.76 3.62
C ARG A 48 11.03 -18.82 3.91
N LYS A 49 11.62 -19.41 2.88
CA LYS A 49 12.66 -20.46 3.00
C LYS A 49 14.05 -19.90 3.22
N ALA A 50 14.23 -18.60 3.12
CA ALA A 50 15.51 -17.91 3.25
C ALA A 50 15.32 -16.64 4.09
N PRO A 51 16.42 -16.04 4.61
CA PRO A 51 16.34 -14.74 5.25
C PRO A 51 15.66 -13.73 4.33
N LEU A 52 14.58 -13.10 4.82
CA LEU A 52 13.79 -12.16 4.06
C LEU A 52 14.12 -10.75 4.49
N THR A 53 14.48 -9.90 3.52
CA THR A 53 14.52 -8.45 3.73
C THR A 53 13.26 -7.84 3.19
N MET A 54 12.48 -7.24 4.07
CA MET A 54 11.31 -6.48 3.70
C MET A 54 11.38 -5.12 4.38
N PHE A 55 11.17 -4.05 3.61
CA PHE A 55 11.18 -2.70 4.14
C PHE A 55 10.10 -1.88 3.47
N GLY A 56 9.30 -1.23 4.27
CA GLY A 56 8.22 -0.38 3.78
C GLY A 56 7.68 0.52 4.88
N LEU A 57 6.74 1.35 4.51
CA LEU A 57 6.03 2.24 5.41
C LEU A 57 4.55 1.91 5.36
N GLN A 58 3.93 1.85 6.52
CA GLN A 58 2.49 1.73 6.63
C GLN A 58 1.96 2.89 7.48
N THR A 59 1.11 3.69 6.88
CA THR A 59 0.54 4.88 7.49
C THR A 59 -0.95 4.67 7.70
N TRP A 60 -1.42 4.92 8.91
CA TRP A 60 -2.84 4.90 9.22
C TRP A 60 -3.42 6.29 9.03
N LEU A 61 -4.51 6.36 8.29
CA LEU A 61 -5.21 7.58 7.97
C LEU A 61 -6.63 7.51 8.54
N ALA A 62 -6.92 8.36 9.50
CA ALA A 62 -8.27 8.44 10.04
C ALA A 62 -9.18 9.17 9.03
N LEU A 63 -10.32 8.57 8.73
CA LEU A 63 -11.35 9.24 7.94
C LEU A 63 -12.10 10.26 8.80
N PRO A 64 -12.68 11.30 8.18
CA PRO A 64 -13.62 12.17 8.88
C PRO A 64 -14.76 11.37 9.50
N LYS A 65 -15.29 11.86 10.61
CA LYS A 65 -16.32 11.12 11.37
C LYS A 65 -17.56 10.79 10.56
N ASP A 66 -17.95 11.65 9.65
CA ASP A 66 -19.09 11.45 8.75
C ASP A 66 -18.81 10.44 7.62
N ARG A 67 -17.58 9.96 7.50
CA ARG A 67 -17.14 8.97 6.51
C ARG A 67 -16.50 7.72 7.11
N GLU A 68 -16.44 7.62 8.43
CA GLU A 68 -15.80 6.46 9.09
C GLU A 68 -16.51 5.14 8.81
N ASP A 69 -17.79 5.17 8.50
CA ASP A 69 -18.62 4.00 8.19
C ASP A 69 -18.89 3.83 6.68
N ASP A 70 -18.10 4.46 5.82
CA ASP A 70 -18.17 4.24 4.38
C ASP A 70 -17.95 2.77 4.03
N SER A 71 -18.36 2.37 2.84
CA SER A 71 -18.07 1.02 2.34
C SER A 71 -16.57 0.77 2.30
N ALA A 72 -16.16 -0.46 2.61
CA ALA A 72 -14.77 -0.86 2.48
C ALA A 72 -14.29 -0.74 1.02
N GLY A 73 -13.01 -0.40 0.84
CA GLY A 73 -12.42 -0.24 -0.48
C GLY A 73 -10.94 -0.58 -0.49
N PHE A 74 -10.44 -0.83 -1.70
CA PHE A 74 -9.02 -1.12 -1.91
C PHE A 74 -8.56 -0.53 -3.24
N ILE A 75 -7.42 0.15 -3.22
CA ILE A 75 -6.80 0.72 -4.41
C ILE A 75 -5.32 0.30 -4.43
N HIS A 76 -4.87 -0.17 -5.58
CA HIS A 76 -3.46 -0.44 -5.83
C HIS A 76 -2.95 0.48 -6.93
N LEU A 77 -1.81 1.11 -6.69
CA LEU A 77 -1.10 1.91 -7.67
C LEU A 77 0.31 1.35 -7.81
N GLY A 78 0.63 0.88 -9.01
CA GLY A 78 1.99 0.46 -9.34
C GLY A 78 2.95 1.66 -9.33
N ARG A 79 4.23 1.37 -9.25
CA ARG A 79 5.28 2.40 -9.23
C ARG A 79 5.14 3.42 -10.37
N GLU A 80 4.83 2.94 -11.56
CA GLU A 80 4.70 3.75 -12.78
C GLU A 80 3.54 4.74 -12.75
N ALA A 81 2.56 4.51 -11.88
CA ALA A 81 1.40 5.39 -11.72
C ALA A 81 1.64 6.53 -10.73
N LEU A 82 2.74 6.50 -9.99
CA LEU A 82 3.04 7.49 -8.95
C LEU A 82 3.92 8.61 -9.52
N PRO A 83 3.52 9.88 -9.37
CA PRO A 83 4.35 11.01 -9.80
C PRO A 83 5.71 11.00 -9.10
N GLU A 84 6.75 11.26 -9.86
CA GLU A 84 8.13 11.26 -9.38
C GLU A 84 8.85 12.50 -9.87
N LEU A 85 9.63 13.11 -9.00
CA LEU A 85 10.42 14.29 -9.30
C LEU A 85 11.86 14.08 -8.84
N GLU A 86 12.82 14.31 -9.73
CA GLU A 86 14.25 14.25 -9.41
C GLU A 86 14.89 15.62 -9.61
N GLY A 87 15.82 15.96 -8.73
CA GLY A 87 16.59 17.18 -8.84
C GLY A 87 17.50 17.39 -7.62
N GLU A 88 18.61 18.09 -7.82
CA GLU A 88 19.56 18.43 -6.76
C GLU A 88 20.05 17.22 -5.93
N GLY A 89 20.20 16.06 -6.57
CA GLY A 89 20.57 14.82 -5.90
C GLY A 89 19.47 14.19 -5.06
N LYS A 90 18.21 14.64 -5.23
CA LYS A 90 17.05 14.15 -4.49
C LYS A 90 16.04 13.50 -5.43
N GLU A 91 15.37 12.49 -4.94
CA GLU A 91 14.23 11.85 -5.59
C GLU A 91 13.01 11.96 -4.66
N VAL A 92 11.90 12.46 -5.20
CA VAL A 92 10.63 12.59 -4.47
C VAL A 92 9.55 11.84 -5.23
N ARG A 93 8.84 10.96 -4.53
CA ARG A 93 7.68 10.24 -5.08
C ARG A 93 6.43 10.62 -4.30
N LEU A 94 5.40 11.05 -5.03
CA LEU A 94 4.11 11.37 -4.43
C LEU A 94 3.29 10.09 -4.32
N ILE A 95 3.02 9.66 -3.08
CA ILE A 95 2.27 8.42 -2.83
C ILE A 95 0.80 8.68 -2.51
N LEU A 96 0.44 9.90 -2.15
CA LEU A 96 -0.92 10.27 -1.81
C LEU A 96 -1.06 11.79 -1.83
N GLY A 97 -2.24 12.27 -2.24
CA GLY A 97 -2.55 13.70 -2.24
C GLY A 97 -2.05 14.43 -3.48
N THR A 98 -1.85 15.72 -3.34
CA THR A 98 -1.38 16.61 -4.42
C THR A 98 -0.19 17.43 -3.94
N ALA A 99 0.85 17.50 -4.76
CA ALA A 99 2.02 18.34 -4.53
C ALA A 99 2.52 18.88 -5.87
N TRP A 100 3.31 19.97 -5.85
CA TRP A 100 3.84 20.72 -7.00
C TRP A 100 2.83 20.90 -8.15
#